data_f4a3606713e4cdf4713e718d5280f7c8
#
_entry.id   f4a3606713e4cdf4713e718d5280f7c8
#
_cell.length_a   1.000
_cell.length_b   1.000
_cell.length_c   1.000
_cell.angle_alpha   90.00
_cell.angle_beta   90.00
_cell.angle_gamma   90.00
#
_symmetry.space_group_name_H-M   'P 1'
#
loop_
_entity.id
_entity.type
_entity.pdbx_description
1 polymer ?
#
loop_
_entity_poly.entity_id
_entity_poly.type
_entity_poly.pdbx_seq_one_letter_code
_entity_poly.pdbx_strand_id
1 'polypeptide(L)'
;MRISRGNEENRFSDDDKWLINTLIPHLMRAVQLHMQLNRMEAERNLYAGAVDQLAVGTIILDDEGKVLEINQVAKELENEDDGLRVSSRTLHIGTQQDTRRFRELIKETLAHQRNNTPSIVQAMRVARLSGKRDLGIIIRSIPSSQWSGTGKRPCVAIFVSDPERQSQPAQDIVKTLFDLTPAEAQLAMHLANGLTLDEASETLFISRNTARAHLRSIFSKTGVTRQTMLVRLILKSVAPLG
;
A
#
# COMPACT_ATOMS: atom_id res chain seq x y z
N MET A 1 -24.90 30.55 0.72
CA MET A 1 -25.76 30.07 -0.38
C MET A 1 -26.62 31.24 -0.84
N ARG A 2 -26.69 31.51 -2.14
CA ARG A 2 -27.53 32.59 -2.71
C ARG A 2 -28.57 31.95 -3.60
N ILE A 3 -29.86 32.25 -3.36
CA ILE A 3 -30.97 31.80 -4.17
C ILE A 3 -31.53 33.03 -4.87
N SER A 4 -31.65 32.98 -6.20
CA SER A 4 -32.17 34.10 -7.02
C SER A 4 -33.20 33.59 -8.02
N ARG A 5 -34.20 34.41 -8.34
CA ARG A 5 -35.15 34.22 -9.42
C ARG A 5 -34.82 35.14 -10.59
N GLY A 6 -35.35 34.83 -11.75
CA GLY A 6 -35.23 35.67 -12.94
C GLY A 6 -35.95 37.00 -12.75
N ASN A 7 -35.59 38.03 -13.54
CA ASN A 7 -36.13 39.39 -13.42
C ASN A 7 -37.63 39.49 -13.75
N GLU A 8 -38.20 38.50 -14.42
CA GLU A 8 -39.63 38.45 -14.83
C GLU A 8 -40.51 37.64 -13.88
N GLU A 9 -39.92 37.03 -12.81
CA GLU A 9 -40.65 36.21 -11.85
C GLU A 9 -41.10 37.05 -10.63
N ASN A 10 -42.23 36.65 -10.05
CA ASN A 10 -42.75 37.27 -8.82
C ASN A 10 -41.73 37.18 -7.68
N ARG A 11 -41.76 38.19 -6.81
CA ARG A 11 -40.94 38.19 -5.59
C ARG A 11 -41.21 36.95 -4.73
N PHE A 12 -40.22 36.50 -3.97
CA PHE A 12 -40.38 35.40 -3.03
C PHE A 12 -41.53 35.71 -2.05
N SER A 13 -42.53 34.79 -1.99
CA SER A 13 -43.60 34.83 -1.00
C SER A 13 -43.06 34.48 0.39
N ASP A 14 -43.86 34.72 1.42
CA ASP A 14 -43.49 34.36 2.79
C ASP A 14 -43.44 32.83 2.98
N ASP A 15 -44.26 32.08 2.23
CA ASP A 15 -44.21 30.61 2.18
C ASP A 15 -42.91 30.12 1.54
N ASP A 16 -42.44 30.76 0.46
CA ASP A 16 -41.17 30.45 -0.16
C ASP A 16 -40.00 30.69 0.83
N LYS A 17 -40.05 31.80 1.57
CA LYS A 17 -39.05 32.16 2.57
C LYS A 17 -39.05 31.15 3.73
N TRP A 18 -40.21 30.75 4.19
CA TRP A 18 -40.37 29.75 5.25
C TRP A 18 -39.79 28.40 4.80
N LEU A 19 -40.14 27.94 3.59
CA LEU A 19 -39.63 26.71 3.01
C LEU A 19 -38.10 26.74 2.88
N ILE A 20 -37.57 27.84 2.37
CA ILE A 20 -36.11 28.03 2.22
C ILE A 20 -35.42 27.98 3.60
N ASN A 21 -35.93 28.70 4.60
CA ASN A 21 -35.37 28.72 5.94
C ASN A 21 -35.41 27.35 6.61
N THR A 22 -36.40 26.52 6.30
CA THR A 22 -36.51 25.14 6.80
C THR A 22 -35.50 24.23 6.10
N LEU A 23 -35.27 24.41 4.79
CA LEU A 23 -34.37 23.55 4.00
C LEU A 23 -32.88 23.91 4.16
N ILE A 24 -32.56 25.20 4.36
CA ILE A 24 -31.16 25.65 4.46
C ILE A 24 -30.34 24.86 5.49
N PRO A 25 -30.79 24.61 6.73
CA PRO A 25 -30.05 23.87 7.71
C PRO A 25 -29.71 22.43 7.25
N HIS A 26 -30.69 21.79 6.59
CA HIS A 26 -30.49 20.42 6.06
C HIS A 26 -29.52 20.39 4.89
N LEU A 27 -29.60 21.36 3.98
CA LEU A 27 -28.66 21.52 2.87
C LEU A 27 -27.23 21.83 3.37
N MET A 28 -27.11 22.72 4.35
CA MET A 28 -25.81 23.03 4.94
C MET A 28 -25.18 21.79 5.59
N ARG A 29 -26.00 21.01 6.33
CA ARG A 29 -25.54 19.77 6.93
C ARG A 29 -25.13 18.73 5.89
N ALA A 30 -25.89 18.60 4.81
CA ALA A 30 -25.56 17.70 3.69
C ALA A 30 -24.23 18.10 3.02
N VAL A 31 -24.02 19.40 2.77
CA VAL A 31 -22.78 19.92 2.21
C VAL A 31 -21.59 19.68 3.17
N GLN A 32 -21.76 19.93 4.47
CA GLN A 32 -20.71 19.66 5.46
C GLN A 32 -20.34 18.18 5.52
N LEU A 33 -21.33 17.27 5.52
CA LEU A 33 -21.09 15.84 5.48
C LEU A 33 -20.38 15.42 4.19
N HIS A 34 -20.78 15.97 3.05
CA HIS A 34 -20.13 15.71 1.77
C HIS A 34 -18.67 16.18 1.76
N MET A 35 -18.37 17.36 2.30
CA MET A 35 -17.00 17.85 2.43
C MET A 35 -16.15 16.98 3.36
N GLN A 36 -16.73 16.49 4.47
CA GLN A 36 -16.03 15.56 5.38
C GLN A 36 -15.74 14.23 4.70
N LEU A 37 -16.69 13.66 3.96
CA LEU A 37 -16.50 12.42 3.19
C LEU A 37 -15.39 12.59 2.14
N ASN A 38 -15.42 13.65 1.35
CA ASN A 38 -14.39 13.93 0.34
C ASN A 38 -13.00 14.07 0.97
N ARG A 39 -12.91 14.70 2.15
CA ARG A 39 -11.63 14.81 2.87
C ARG A 39 -11.14 13.45 3.34
N MET A 40 -12.00 12.62 3.92
CA MET A 40 -11.66 11.27 4.36
C MET A 40 -11.24 10.38 3.18
N GLU A 41 -11.93 10.49 2.05
CA GLU A 41 -11.56 9.78 0.81
C GLU A 41 -10.19 10.24 0.28
N ALA A 42 -9.91 11.54 0.30
CA ALA A 42 -8.61 12.07 -0.11
C ALA A 42 -7.47 11.57 0.81
N GLU A 43 -7.68 11.61 2.13
CA GLU A 43 -6.73 11.06 3.11
C GLU A 43 -6.53 9.55 2.91
N ARG A 44 -7.59 8.78 2.71
CA ARG A 44 -7.52 7.34 2.41
C ARG A 44 -6.71 7.06 1.15
N ASN A 45 -6.96 7.82 0.08
CA ASN A 45 -6.26 7.66 -1.19
C ASN A 45 -4.77 8.01 -1.08
N LEU A 46 -4.41 9.00 -0.26
CA LEU A 46 -3.02 9.33 0.03
C LEU A 46 -2.31 8.18 0.76
N TYR A 47 -2.95 7.60 1.80
CA TYR A 47 -2.38 6.46 2.52
C TYR A 47 -2.30 5.21 1.64
N ALA A 48 -3.33 4.91 0.84
CA ALA A 48 -3.32 3.79 -0.09
C ALA A 48 -2.19 3.94 -1.12
N GLY A 49 -2.02 5.14 -1.72
CA GLY A 49 -0.93 5.42 -2.64
C GLY A 49 0.45 5.27 -2.00
N ALA A 50 0.62 5.68 -0.74
CA ALA A 50 1.88 5.49 -0.02
C ALA A 50 2.19 4.01 0.20
N VAL A 51 1.20 3.20 0.56
CA VAL A 51 1.37 1.74 0.75
C VAL A 51 1.68 1.04 -0.59
N ASP A 52 1.02 1.45 -1.67
CA ASP A 52 1.29 0.90 -3.01
C ASP A 52 2.74 1.19 -3.47
N GLN A 53 3.30 2.35 -3.07
CA GLN A 53 4.69 2.70 -3.35
C GLN A 53 5.71 1.76 -2.68
N LEU A 54 5.33 1.08 -1.60
CA LEU A 54 6.20 0.13 -0.89
C LEU A 54 6.30 -1.24 -1.57
N ALA A 55 5.62 -1.45 -2.69
CA ALA A 55 5.51 -2.73 -3.39
C ALA A 55 5.00 -3.88 -2.47
N VAL A 56 4.22 -3.54 -1.45
CA VAL A 56 3.61 -4.50 -0.51
C VAL A 56 2.15 -4.72 -0.89
N GLY A 57 1.82 -5.95 -1.25
CA GLY A 57 0.43 -6.37 -1.44
C GLY A 57 -0.33 -6.33 -0.11
N THR A 58 -1.46 -5.62 -0.06
CA THR A 58 -2.28 -5.52 1.15
C THR A 58 -3.67 -6.09 0.89
N ILE A 59 -4.11 -6.99 1.76
CA ILE A 59 -5.42 -7.64 1.69
C ILE A 59 -6.09 -7.52 3.06
N ILE A 60 -7.32 -7.03 3.10
CA ILE A 60 -8.10 -6.88 4.32
C ILE A 60 -9.20 -7.93 4.35
N LEU A 61 -9.33 -8.64 5.47
CA LEU A 61 -10.37 -9.64 5.70
C LEU A 61 -11.37 -9.18 6.76
N ASP A 62 -12.61 -9.66 6.62
CA ASP A 62 -13.68 -9.50 7.61
C ASP A 62 -13.56 -10.53 8.77
N ASP A 63 -14.53 -10.53 9.67
CA ASP A 63 -14.63 -11.43 10.83
C ASP A 63 -14.94 -12.90 10.47
N GLU A 64 -15.34 -13.17 9.23
CA GLU A 64 -15.49 -14.51 8.64
C GLU A 64 -14.23 -14.97 7.89
N GLY A 65 -13.19 -14.10 7.78
CA GLY A 65 -11.99 -14.36 6.99
C GLY A 65 -12.20 -14.20 5.49
N LYS A 66 -13.21 -13.43 5.07
CA LYS A 66 -13.49 -13.13 3.66
C LYS A 66 -12.81 -11.81 3.27
N VAL A 67 -12.36 -11.75 2.03
CA VAL A 67 -11.71 -10.55 1.48
C VAL A 67 -12.72 -9.40 1.39
N LEU A 68 -12.37 -8.28 2.03
CA LEU A 68 -13.06 -7.00 1.96
C LEU A 68 -12.42 -6.07 0.94
N GLU A 69 -11.12 -5.88 1.05
CA GLU A 69 -10.34 -4.98 0.22
C GLU A 69 -9.02 -5.65 -0.20
N ILE A 70 -8.53 -5.22 -1.35
CA ILE A 70 -7.25 -5.65 -1.92
C ILE A 70 -6.64 -4.43 -2.63
N ASN A 71 -5.38 -4.10 -2.33
CA ASN A 71 -4.71 -2.99 -2.98
C ASN A 71 -4.19 -3.36 -4.37
N GLN A 72 -3.66 -2.37 -5.11
CA GLN A 72 -3.22 -2.58 -6.48
C GLN A 72 -2.07 -3.60 -6.58
N VAL A 73 -1.10 -3.55 -5.66
CA VAL A 73 0.03 -4.48 -5.63
C VAL A 73 -0.41 -5.92 -5.43
N ALA A 74 -1.36 -6.16 -4.51
CA ALA A 74 -1.89 -7.50 -4.27
C ALA A 74 -2.74 -8.01 -5.46
N LYS A 75 -3.46 -7.14 -6.19
CA LYS A 75 -4.16 -7.51 -7.44
C LYS A 75 -3.18 -7.95 -8.53
N GLU A 76 -2.06 -7.26 -8.65
CA GLU A 76 -1.02 -7.62 -9.62
C GLU A 76 -0.39 -8.97 -9.29
N LEU A 77 -0.11 -9.24 -7.99
CA LEU A 77 0.36 -10.57 -7.54
C LEU A 77 -0.69 -11.66 -7.76
N GLU A 78 -1.98 -11.35 -7.57
CA GLU A 78 -3.07 -12.27 -7.89
C GLU A 78 -3.12 -12.59 -9.39
N ASN A 79 -2.96 -11.60 -10.27
CA ASN A 79 -2.97 -11.76 -11.71
C ASN A 79 -1.79 -12.62 -12.23
N GLU A 80 -0.66 -12.64 -11.51
CA GLU A 80 0.45 -13.54 -11.81
C GLU A 80 0.10 -15.02 -11.57
N ASP A 81 -0.92 -15.29 -10.75
CA ASP A 81 -1.40 -16.64 -10.36
C ASP A 81 -0.27 -17.57 -9.87
N ASP A 82 0.71 -16.99 -9.19
CA ASP A 82 1.93 -17.64 -8.77
C ASP A 82 2.10 -17.57 -7.24
N GLY A 83 1.21 -18.24 -6.53
CA GLY A 83 1.22 -18.33 -5.07
C GLY A 83 0.15 -17.49 -4.36
N LEU A 84 -0.64 -16.67 -5.07
CA LEU A 84 -1.74 -15.90 -4.52
C LEU A 84 -2.95 -15.95 -5.46
N ARG A 85 -4.14 -16.31 -4.93
CA ARG A 85 -5.39 -16.33 -5.69
C ARG A 85 -6.58 -15.98 -4.81
N VAL A 86 -7.48 -15.15 -5.30
CA VAL A 86 -8.76 -14.86 -4.64
C VAL A 86 -9.90 -15.48 -5.43
N SER A 87 -10.69 -16.34 -4.80
CA SER A 87 -11.86 -16.97 -5.40
C SER A 87 -13.05 -16.84 -4.47
N SER A 88 -14.18 -16.31 -4.95
CA SER A 88 -15.40 -16.13 -4.16
C SER A 88 -15.13 -15.42 -2.81
N ARG A 89 -14.32 -14.37 -2.83
CA ARG A 89 -13.86 -13.62 -1.64
C ARG A 89 -13.06 -14.47 -0.64
N THR A 90 -12.56 -15.60 -1.04
CA THR A 90 -11.69 -16.46 -0.21
C THR A 90 -10.28 -16.40 -0.77
N LEU A 91 -9.31 -16.15 0.10
CA LEU A 91 -7.90 -16.12 -0.25
C LEU A 91 -7.33 -17.55 -0.21
N HIS A 92 -6.67 -17.92 -1.30
CA HIS A 92 -5.89 -19.14 -1.44
C HIS A 92 -4.43 -18.74 -1.66
N ILE A 93 -3.53 -19.45 -0.99
CA ILE A 93 -2.11 -19.16 -1.08
C ILE A 93 -1.31 -20.44 -1.30
N GLY A 94 -0.32 -20.36 -2.19
CA GLY A 94 0.61 -21.45 -2.47
C GLY A 94 -0.06 -22.80 -2.71
N THR A 95 0.46 -23.80 -2.05
CA THR A 95 -0.06 -25.18 -2.08
C THR A 95 -1.32 -25.32 -1.22
N GLN A 96 -1.98 -26.49 -1.32
CA GLN A 96 -3.11 -26.81 -0.46
C GLN A 96 -2.71 -26.84 1.04
N GLN A 97 -1.47 -27.25 1.33
CA GLN A 97 -0.91 -27.26 2.68
C GLN A 97 -0.71 -25.83 3.20
N ASP A 98 -0.15 -24.92 2.38
CA ASP A 98 0.02 -23.50 2.72
C ASP A 98 -1.32 -22.85 2.99
N THR A 99 -2.33 -23.10 2.14
CA THR A 99 -3.69 -22.58 2.33
C THR A 99 -4.34 -23.08 3.64
N ARG A 100 -4.09 -24.34 4.05
CA ARG A 100 -4.57 -24.87 5.35
C ARG A 100 -3.91 -24.14 6.50
N ARG A 101 -2.58 -24.06 6.49
CA ARG A 101 -1.82 -23.34 7.53
C ARG A 101 -2.23 -21.88 7.63
N PHE A 102 -2.38 -21.21 6.50
CA PHE A 102 -2.86 -19.84 6.45
C PHE A 102 -4.23 -19.67 7.12
N ARG A 103 -5.18 -20.58 6.85
CA ARG A 103 -6.50 -20.54 7.49
C ARG A 103 -6.44 -20.74 9.01
N GLU A 104 -5.52 -21.57 9.49
CA GLU A 104 -5.28 -21.75 10.92
C GLU A 104 -4.78 -20.45 11.55
N LEU A 105 -3.79 -19.78 10.94
CA LEU A 105 -3.25 -18.51 11.39
C LEU A 105 -4.32 -17.41 11.40
N ILE A 106 -5.19 -17.35 10.38
CA ILE A 106 -6.32 -16.40 10.35
C ILE A 106 -7.30 -16.68 11.52
N LYS A 107 -7.66 -17.95 11.76
CA LYS A 107 -8.56 -18.32 12.88
C LYS A 107 -7.96 -17.92 14.23
N GLU A 108 -6.68 -18.16 14.46
CA GLU A 108 -5.98 -17.75 15.67
C GLU A 108 -5.98 -16.23 15.82
N THR A 109 -5.66 -15.49 14.75
CA THR A 109 -5.66 -14.02 14.75
C THR A 109 -7.04 -13.45 15.07
N LEU A 110 -8.11 -14.01 14.49
CA LEU A 110 -9.50 -13.62 14.77
C LEU A 110 -9.91 -13.95 16.21
N ALA A 111 -9.48 -15.10 16.76
CA ALA A 111 -9.76 -15.48 18.14
C ALA A 111 -9.09 -14.49 19.13
N HIS A 112 -7.85 -14.12 18.89
CA HIS A 112 -7.14 -13.11 19.71
C HIS A 112 -7.82 -11.74 19.65
N GLN A 113 -8.30 -11.33 18.48
CA GLN A 113 -9.02 -10.07 18.31
C GLN A 113 -10.34 -10.06 19.11
N ARG A 114 -11.11 -11.16 19.11
CA ARG A 114 -12.37 -11.29 19.88
C ARG A 114 -12.13 -11.20 21.37
N ASN A 115 -11.01 -11.72 21.86
CA ASN A 115 -10.65 -11.74 23.26
C ASN A 115 -9.95 -10.45 23.73
N ASN A 116 -9.82 -9.45 22.87
CA ASN A 116 -9.14 -8.17 23.14
C ASN A 116 -7.69 -8.32 23.69
N THR A 117 -7.03 -9.42 23.29
CA THR A 117 -5.64 -9.69 23.61
C THR A 117 -4.68 -8.89 22.72
N PRO A 118 -3.43 -8.65 23.12
CA PRO A 118 -2.46 -7.90 22.31
C PRO A 118 -2.37 -8.45 20.89
N SER A 119 -2.22 -7.55 19.92
CA SER A 119 -2.08 -7.89 18.49
C SER A 119 -0.92 -8.85 18.29
N ILE A 120 -1.22 -10.08 17.85
CA ILE A 120 -0.21 -11.04 17.43
C ILE A 120 0.10 -10.79 15.97
N VAL A 121 1.39 -10.67 15.65
CA VAL A 121 1.89 -10.64 14.29
C VAL A 121 2.35 -12.04 13.96
N GLN A 122 1.73 -12.65 12.96
CA GLN A 122 2.11 -13.96 12.45
C GLN A 122 2.74 -13.81 11.07
N ALA A 123 3.67 -14.70 10.73
CA ALA A 123 4.35 -14.68 9.45
C ALA A 123 4.47 -16.10 8.88
N MET A 124 4.40 -16.20 7.55
CA MET A 124 4.69 -17.43 6.82
C MET A 124 5.36 -17.12 5.49
N ARG A 125 6.00 -18.13 4.92
CA ARG A 125 6.54 -18.11 3.55
C ARG A 125 5.68 -19.00 2.67
N VAL A 126 5.54 -18.62 1.42
CA VAL A 126 4.76 -19.33 0.43
C VAL A 126 5.62 -19.59 -0.79
N ALA A 127 5.88 -20.86 -1.07
CA ALA A 127 6.64 -21.26 -2.25
C ALA A 127 5.85 -20.95 -3.53
N ARG A 128 6.56 -20.54 -4.57
CA ARG A 128 6.01 -20.20 -5.88
C ARG A 128 6.22 -21.33 -6.87
N LEU A 129 5.18 -21.61 -7.67
CA LEU A 129 5.25 -22.64 -8.70
C LEU A 129 6.23 -22.30 -9.83
N SER A 130 6.47 -21.02 -10.07
CA SER A 130 7.42 -20.51 -11.07
C SER A 130 8.89 -20.75 -10.71
N GLY A 131 9.20 -21.16 -9.47
CA GLY A 131 10.56 -21.27 -8.96
C GLY A 131 11.19 -19.92 -8.56
N LYS A 132 10.47 -18.80 -8.64
CA LYS A 132 10.87 -17.52 -8.07
C LYS A 132 10.99 -17.65 -6.54
N ARG A 133 11.61 -16.66 -5.89
CA ARG A 133 11.73 -16.62 -4.42
C ARG A 133 10.34 -16.64 -3.76
N ASP A 134 10.27 -17.26 -2.59
CA ASP A 134 9.05 -17.36 -1.79
C ASP A 134 8.44 -16.00 -1.50
N LEU A 135 7.11 -15.91 -1.55
CA LEU A 135 6.38 -14.75 -1.03
C LEU A 135 6.45 -14.74 0.50
N GLY A 136 6.73 -13.56 1.07
CA GLY A 136 6.58 -13.32 2.50
C GLY A 136 5.16 -12.88 2.82
N ILE A 137 4.48 -13.55 3.76
CA ILE A 137 3.14 -13.15 4.22
C ILE A 137 3.21 -12.79 5.69
N ILE A 138 2.71 -11.60 6.03
CA ILE A 138 2.54 -11.13 7.40
C ILE A 138 1.04 -10.95 7.65
N ILE A 139 0.57 -11.48 8.76
CA ILE A 139 -0.83 -11.45 9.18
C ILE A 139 -0.92 -10.66 10.49
N ARG A 140 -1.80 -9.68 10.55
CA ARG A 140 -1.98 -8.81 11.70
C ARG A 140 -3.46 -8.57 11.99
N SER A 141 -3.86 -8.58 13.26
CA SER A 141 -5.20 -8.16 13.65
C SER A 141 -5.38 -6.65 13.55
N ILE A 142 -6.57 -6.21 13.13
CA ILE A 142 -6.97 -4.79 13.10
C ILE A 142 -7.74 -4.50 14.40
N PRO A 143 -7.35 -3.51 15.21
CA PRO A 143 -8.03 -3.19 16.47
C PRO A 143 -9.50 -2.82 16.26
N SER A 144 -10.37 -3.33 17.17
CA SER A 144 -11.83 -3.10 17.09
C SER A 144 -12.26 -1.66 17.29
N SER A 145 -11.47 -0.89 18.03
CA SER A 145 -11.76 0.50 18.39
C SER A 145 -11.72 1.49 17.21
N GLN A 146 -11.20 1.07 16.07
CA GLN A 146 -11.02 1.93 14.89
C GLN A 146 -12.19 1.86 13.89
N TRP A 147 -13.23 1.03 14.17
CA TRP A 147 -14.34 0.86 13.24
C TRP A 147 -15.67 1.30 13.86
N SER A 148 -16.34 2.27 13.22
CA SER A 148 -17.67 2.76 13.58
C SER A 148 -18.71 2.58 12.46
N GLY A 149 -18.36 1.86 11.38
CA GLY A 149 -19.24 1.67 10.22
C GLY A 149 -20.29 0.59 10.41
N THR A 150 -21.39 0.66 9.64
CA THR A 150 -22.50 -0.30 9.63
C THR A 150 -22.29 -1.51 8.72
N GLY A 151 -21.15 -1.60 8.02
CA GLY A 151 -20.80 -2.68 7.10
C GLY A 151 -20.02 -3.82 7.74
N LYS A 152 -19.59 -4.81 6.92
CA LYS A 152 -18.67 -5.86 7.35
C LYS A 152 -17.38 -5.23 7.87
N ARG A 153 -16.97 -5.66 9.05
CA ARG A 153 -15.88 -5.07 9.79
C ARG A 153 -14.52 -5.62 9.32
N PRO A 154 -13.53 -4.77 9.02
CA PRO A 154 -12.16 -5.20 8.82
C PRO A 154 -11.57 -5.75 10.12
N CYS A 155 -11.07 -6.97 10.08
CA CYS A 155 -10.58 -7.69 11.25
C CYS A 155 -9.12 -8.10 11.14
N VAL A 156 -8.67 -8.44 9.95
CA VAL A 156 -7.31 -8.91 9.70
C VAL A 156 -6.72 -8.17 8.51
N ALA A 157 -5.50 -7.68 8.66
CA ALA A 157 -4.66 -7.19 7.58
C ALA A 157 -3.60 -8.24 7.22
N ILE A 158 -3.46 -8.49 5.93
CA ILE A 158 -2.46 -9.39 5.36
C ILE A 158 -1.56 -8.54 4.47
N PHE A 159 -0.25 -8.64 4.72
CA PHE A 159 0.76 -8.00 3.91
C PHE A 159 1.53 -9.08 3.14
N VAL A 160 1.60 -8.93 1.82
CA VAL A 160 2.30 -9.85 0.92
C VAL A 160 3.50 -9.12 0.34
N SER A 161 4.68 -9.64 0.60
CA SER A 161 5.96 -9.14 0.07
C SER A 161 6.51 -10.10 -0.96
N ASP A 162 6.81 -9.60 -2.15
CA ASP A 162 7.56 -10.31 -3.18
C ASP A 162 9.01 -9.79 -3.17
N PRO A 163 10.00 -10.62 -2.78
CA PRO A 163 11.40 -10.18 -2.74
C PRO A 163 12.00 -9.85 -4.12
N GLU A 164 11.38 -10.32 -5.19
CA GLU A 164 11.87 -10.06 -6.55
C GLU A 164 11.20 -8.84 -7.20
N ARG A 165 10.14 -8.32 -6.57
CA ARG A 165 9.42 -7.16 -7.07
C ARG A 165 10.20 -5.88 -6.76
N GLN A 166 10.77 -5.28 -7.79
CA GLN A 166 11.38 -3.97 -7.69
C GLN A 166 10.28 -2.90 -7.75
N SER A 167 10.16 -2.08 -6.72
CA SER A 167 9.23 -0.95 -6.80
C SER A 167 9.88 0.17 -7.63
N GLN A 168 9.31 0.46 -8.79
CA GLN A 168 9.70 1.66 -9.58
C GLN A 168 9.58 2.97 -8.76
N PRO A 169 8.53 3.16 -7.93
CA PRO A 169 8.45 4.30 -7.04
C PRO A 169 9.61 4.46 -6.08
N ALA A 170 10.19 3.36 -5.55
CA ALA A 170 11.36 3.43 -4.69
C ALA A 170 12.58 3.98 -5.43
N GLN A 171 12.73 3.67 -6.71
CA GLN A 171 13.79 4.22 -7.54
C GLN A 171 13.63 5.74 -7.76
N ASP A 172 12.42 6.21 -8.04
CA ASP A 172 12.14 7.63 -8.23
C ASP A 172 12.32 8.44 -6.93
N ILE A 173 11.97 7.85 -5.80
CA ILE A 173 12.23 8.45 -4.48
C ILE A 173 13.73 8.56 -4.24
N VAL A 174 14.50 7.49 -4.44
CA VAL A 174 15.96 7.48 -4.26
C VAL A 174 16.63 8.46 -5.21
N LYS A 175 16.19 8.52 -6.47
CA LYS A 175 16.65 9.51 -7.45
C LYS A 175 16.45 10.95 -6.95
N THR A 176 15.26 11.26 -6.45
CA THR A 176 14.91 12.61 -5.99
C THR A 176 15.62 12.97 -4.69
N LEU A 177 15.67 12.05 -3.72
CA LEU A 177 16.28 12.30 -2.40
C LEU A 177 17.80 12.56 -2.48
N PHE A 178 18.48 11.90 -3.42
CA PHE A 178 19.93 11.95 -3.51
C PHE A 178 20.44 12.62 -4.80
N ASP A 179 19.55 13.28 -5.53
CA ASP A 179 19.87 13.96 -6.82
C ASP A 179 20.63 13.03 -7.79
N LEU A 180 20.15 11.78 -7.90
CA LEU A 180 20.76 10.78 -8.76
C LEU A 180 20.19 10.88 -10.18
N THR A 181 21.04 10.57 -11.17
CA THR A 181 20.56 10.34 -12.53
C THR A 181 19.76 9.00 -12.59
N PRO A 182 18.92 8.77 -13.62
CA PRO A 182 18.20 7.51 -13.76
C PRO A 182 19.12 6.28 -13.71
N ALA A 183 20.27 6.32 -14.38
CA ALA A 183 21.23 5.22 -14.41
C ALA A 183 21.88 4.98 -13.04
N GLU A 184 22.21 6.06 -12.32
CA GLU A 184 22.74 5.98 -10.95
C GLU A 184 21.70 5.43 -9.98
N ALA A 185 20.45 5.85 -10.09
CA ALA A 185 19.36 5.33 -9.25
C ALA A 185 19.11 3.83 -9.51
N GLN A 186 19.10 3.40 -10.77
CA GLN A 186 19.01 1.97 -11.12
C GLN A 186 20.14 1.16 -10.51
N LEU A 187 21.40 1.60 -10.69
CA LEU A 187 22.56 0.93 -10.11
C LEU A 187 22.44 0.86 -8.57
N ALA A 188 22.07 1.96 -7.94
CA ALA A 188 21.91 2.04 -6.48
C ALA A 188 20.85 1.06 -5.97
N MET A 189 19.71 0.93 -6.68
CA MET A 189 18.65 -0.02 -6.36
C MET A 189 19.09 -1.48 -6.54
N HIS A 190 19.82 -1.83 -7.61
CA HIS A 190 20.36 -3.17 -7.79
C HIS A 190 21.31 -3.56 -6.66
N LEU A 191 22.19 -2.64 -6.25
CA LEU A 191 23.10 -2.86 -5.11
C LEU A 191 22.32 -2.99 -3.79
N ALA A 192 21.25 -2.20 -3.59
CA ALA A 192 20.40 -2.29 -2.41
C ALA A 192 19.64 -3.64 -2.33
N ASN A 193 19.31 -4.21 -3.49
CA ASN A 193 18.69 -5.52 -3.62
C ASN A 193 19.69 -6.69 -3.50
N GLY A 194 20.95 -6.39 -3.18
CA GLY A 194 21.96 -7.40 -2.87
C GLY A 194 22.81 -7.87 -4.07
N LEU A 195 22.65 -7.28 -5.25
CA LEU A 195 23.52 -7.59 -6.38
C LEU A 195 24.93 -7.04 -6.11
N THR A 196 25.92 -7.77 -6.56
CA THR A 196 27.30 -7.26 -6.66
C THR A 196 27.38 -6.21 -7.77
N LEU A 197 28.45 -5.42 -7.78
CA LEU A 197 28.66 -4.44 -8.85
C LEU A 197 28.78 -5.09 -10.24
N ASP A 198 29.33 -6.28 -10.29
CA ASP A 198 29.51 -7.03 -11.53
C ASP A 198 28.15 -7.53 -12.05
N GLU A 199 27.34 -8.18 -11.22
CA GLU A 199 25.98 -8.61 -11.56
C GLU A 199 25.09 -7.43 -11.95
N ALA A 200 25.19 -6.31 -11.23
CA ALA A 200 24.44 -5.09 -11.56
C ALA A 200 24.88 -4.50 -12.91
N SER A 201 26.17 -4.54 -13.23
CA SER A 201 26.67 -4.06 -14.54
C SER A 201 26.17 -4.93 -15.70
N GLU A 202 26.11 -6.25 -15.52
CA GLU A 202 25.52 -7.19 -16.49
C GLU A 202 24.02 -6.95 -16.69
N THR A 203 23.27 -6.82 -15.59
CA THR A 203 21.83 -6.56 -15.62
C THR A 203 21.48 -5.24 -16.30
N LEU A 204 22.32 -4.21 -16.13
CA LEU A 204 22.13 -2.89 -16.73
C LEU A 204 22.74 -2.77 -18.15
N PHE A 205 23.34 -3.84 -18.67
CA PHE A 205 24.04 -3.86 -19.96
C PHE A 205 25.09 -2.75 -20.11
N ILE A 206 25.85 -2.45 -19.04
CA ILE A 206 26.93 -1.46 -19.00
C ILE A 206 28.26 -2.12 -18.69
N SER A 207 29.37 -1.45 -19.08
CA SER A 207 30.69 -1.92 -18.71
C SER A 207 30.94 -1.81 -17.20
N ARG A 208 31.77 -2.70 -16.65
CA ARG A 208 32.20 -2.64 -15.25
C ARG A 208 32.86 -1.29 -14.90
N ASN A 209 33.58 -0.69 -15.86
CA ASN A 209 34.18 0.64 -15.66
C ASN A 209 33.11 1.73 -15.55
N THR A 210 32.06 1.66 -16.36
CA THR A 210 30.89 2.56 -16.29
C THR A 210 30.18 2.41 -14.95
N ALA A 211 29.92 1.18 -14.50
CA ALA A 211 29.32 0.90 -13.19
C ALA A 211 30.17 1.48 -12.03
N ARG A 212 31.49 1.37 -12.10
CA ARG A 212 32.39 2.00 -11.11
C ARG A 212 32.35 3.51 -11.16
N ALA A 213 32.24 4.11 -12.34
CA ALA A 213 32.11 5.57 -12.47
C ALA A 213 30.78 6.04 -11.86
N HIS A 214 29.66 5.37 -12.15
CA HIS A 214 28.37 5.65 -11.52
C HIS A 214 28.44 5.49 -9.99
N LEU A 215 29.06 4.41 -9.48
CA LEU A 215 29.17 4.19 -8.03
C LEU A 215 29.97 5.30 -7.35
N ARG A 216 31.05 5.80 -7.96
CA ARG A 216 31.80 6.97 -7.43
C ARG A 216 30.95 8.22 -7.40
N SER A 217 30.17 8.47 -8.46
CA SER A 217 29.25 9.61 -8.52
C SER A 217 28.18 9.50 -7.43
N ILE A 218 27.56 8.31 -7.25
CA ILE A 218 26.61 8.04 -6.18
C ILE A 218 27.22 8.33 -4.81
N PHE A 219 28.44 7.86 -4.54
CA PHE A 219 29.14 8.14 -3.27
C PHE A 219 29.35 9.62 -3.05
N SER A 220 29.74 10.37 -4.09
CA SER A 220 29.90 11.83 -4.01
C SER A 220 28.60 12.54 -3.68
N LYS A 221 27.48 12.13 -4.29
CA LYS A 221 26.16 12.74 -4.10
C LYS A 221 25.52 12.36 -2.75
N THR A 222 25.70 11.12 -2.31
CA THR A 222 25.13 10.61 -1.06
C THR A 222 25.99 10.85 0.18
N GLY A 223 27.25 11.25 0.00
CA GLY A 223 28.20 11.46 1.10
C GLY A 223 28.69 10.17 1.76
N VAL A 224 28.41 8.99 1.18
CA VAL A 224 28.89 7.69 1.69
C VAL A 224 30.17 7.25 0.96
N THR A 225 30.97 6.42 1.62
CA THR A 225 32.28 5.98 1.09
C THR A 225 32.35 4.48 0.83
N ARG A 226 31.35 3.72 1.24
CA ARG A 226 31.32 2.26 1.11
C ARG A 226 29.98 1.78 0.57
N GLN A 227 30.01 0.73 -0.25
CA GLN A 227 28.79 0.12 -0.82
C GLN A 227 27.81 -0.32 0.28
N THR A 228 28.30 -0.92 1.38
CA THR A 228 27.44 -1.33 2.51
C THR A 228 26.74 -0.15 3.18
N MET A 229 27.40 1.02 3.24
CA MET A 229 26.77 2.25 3.76
C MET A 229 25.71 2.79 2.79
N LEU A 230 25.96 2.72 1.48
CA LEU A 230 24.98 3.08 0.44
C LEU A 230 23.72 2.21 0.54
N VAL A 231 23.90 0.89 0.59
CA VAL A 231 22.79 -0.06 0.75
C VAL A 231 21.98 0.26 2.01
N ARG A 232 22.65 0.47 3.15
CA ARG A 232 21.98 0.85 4.40
C ARG A 232 21.26 2.19 4.30
N LEU A 233 21.83 3.17 3.61
CA LEU A 233 21.23 4.50 3.40
C LEU A 233 19.95 4.37 2.59
N ILE A 234 19.99 3.67 1.45
CA ILE A 234 18.85 3.45 0.58
C ILE A 234 17.74 2.71 1.31
N LEU A 235 18.05 1.58 1.95
CA LEU A 235 17.07 0.81 2.72
C LEU A 235 16.42 1.65 3.82
N LYS A 236 17.17 2.50 4.52
CA LYS A 236 16.62 3.41 5.53
C LYS A 236 15.79 4.54 4.97
N SER A 237 16.08 5.01 3.76
CA SER A 237 15.34 6.09 3.10
C SER A 237 14.01 5.61 2.54
N VAL A 238 13.91 4.34 2.20
CA VAL A 238 12.68 3.72 1.66
C VAL A 238 11.88 3.02 2.76
N ALA A 239 12.54 2.45 3.79
CA ALA A 239 11.89 1.73 4.89
C ALA A 239 10.99 2.56 5.84
N PRO A 240 11.20 3.86 6.10
CA PRO A 240 10.27 4.66 6.93
C PRO A 240 8.94 4.96 6.25
N LEU A 241 8.80 4.60 4.98
CA LEU A 241 7.56 4.71 4.22
C LEU A 241 6.71 3.43 4.32
N GLY A 242 7.14 2.45 5.16
CA GLY A 242 6.50 1.16 5.41
C GLY A 242 6.10 0.91 6.85
#